data_04c6b7e6f48a3130bbd12c3981e03c7c
#
_entry.id   04c6b7e6f48a3130bbd12c3981e03c7c
#
_cell.length_a   1.000
_cell.length_b   1.000
_cell.length_c   1.000
_cell.angle_alpha   90.00
_cell.angle_beta   90.00
_cell.angle_gamma   90.00
#
_symmetry.space_group_name_H-M   'P 1'
#
loop_
_entity.id
_entity.type
_entity.pdbx_description
1 polymer ?
#
loop_
_entity_poly.entity_id
_entity_poly.type
_entity_poly.pdbx_seq_one_letter_code
_entity_poly.pdbx_strand_id
1 'polypeptide(L)'
;MRLCGFAPGVARAFVTTVCLAGLSVGNANAQTPSSIALKSGESVVVQTVWYVSQCRSIMIGMPEVEILEGPPELTLSVAPDKVLPRRLNCPNKVEGGTLTATAKDVKEPIHSQVTYRVKYKTRDGDRQVSHVYKVELFP
;
A
#
# COMPACT_ATOMS: atom_id res chain seq x y z
N MET A 1 -50.22 47.86 -11.97
CA MET A 1 -50.81 48.81 -12.90
C MET A 1 -49.85 49.05 -14.06
N ARG A 2 -50.36 48.84 -15.28
CA ARG A 2 -49.77 49.14 -16.61
C ARG A 2 -48.59 48.26 -17.06
N LEU A 3 -48.84 47.38 -17.95
CA LEU A 3 -49.25 47.36 -19.37
C LEU A 3 -48.11 47.56 -20.36
N CYS A 4 -47.86 46.49 -21.06
CA CYS A 4 -47.81 46.34 -22.53
C CYS A 4 -46.69 47.03 -23.29
N GLY A 5 -46.02 46.21 -24.07
CA GLY A 5 -45.28 46.59 -25.25
C GLY A 5 -45.00 45.39 -26.13
N PHE A 6 -45.94 45.10 -27.01
CA PHE A 6 -45.82 44.13 -28.10
C PHE A 6 -45.02 44.74 -29.23
N ALA A 7 -44.08 44.05 -29.81
CA ALA A 7 -43.80 44.13 -31.23
C ALA A 7 -42.95 42.95 -31.73
N PRO A 8 -43.21 42.39 -32.90
CA PRO A 8 -42.66 41.15 -33.37
C PRO A 8 -41.44 41.37 -34.27
N GLY A 9 -40.52 40.47 -34.23
CA GLY A 9 -39.34 40.47 -35.12
C GLY A 9 -38.65 39.16 -35.18
N VAL A 10 -38.97 38.42 -36.19
CA VAL A 10 -38.42 37.24 -36.76
C VAL A 10 -36.87 37.18 -36.71
N ALA A 11 -36.30 36.11 -36.14
CA ALA A 11 -35.18 35.42 -36.73
C ALA A 11 -34.88 34.14 -35.90
N ARG A 12 -35.12 33.01 -36.52
CA ARG A 12 -34.75 31.70 -36.06
C ARG A 12 -33.23 31.59 -36.10
N ALA A 13 -32.60 31.48 -34.95
CA ALA A 13 -31.27 30.92 -34.83
C ALA A 13 -31.33 29.71 -33.90
N PHE A 14 -31.24 28.53 -34.50
CA PHE A 14 -31.05 27.29 -33.78
C PHE A 14 -29.66 27.32 -33.13
N VAL A 15 -29.59 27.63 -31.86
CA VAL A 15 -28.41 27.40 -31.07
C VAL A 15 -28.51 25.96 -30.55
N THR A 16 -27.88 25.05 -31.25
CA THR A 16 -27.62 23.69 -30.77
C THR A 16 -26.61 23.78 -29.61
N THR A 17 -27.11 23.76 -28.39
CA THR A 17 -26.29 23.61 -27.21
C THR A 17 -25.76 22.19 -27.21
N VAL A 18 -24.53 22.00 -27.69
CA VAL A 18 -23.77 20.76 -27.50
C VAL A 18 -23.36 20.71 -26.04
N CYS A 19 -24.10 19.93 -25.23
CA CYS A 19 -23.65 19.52 -23.91
C CYS A 19 -22.49 18.57 -24.10
N LEU A 20 -21.24 19.07 -24.04
CA LEU A 20 -20.06 18.25 -23.80
C LEU A 20 -20.20 17.71 -22.38
N ALA A 21 -20.71 16.48 -22.27
CA ALA A 21 -20.57 15.67 -21.08
C ALA A 21 -19.07 15.39 -20.91
N GLY A 22 -18.43 16.18 -20.03
CA GLY A 22 -17.06 15.93 -19.62
C GLY A 22 -17.01 14.59 -18.89
N LEU A 23 -16.52 13.55 -19.57
CA LEU A 23 -16.09 12.31 -18.97
C LEU A 23 -14.87 12.66 -18.11
N SER A 24 -15.09 12.93 -16.82
CA SER A 24 -14.03 12.93 -15.83
C SER A 24 -13.51 11.52 -15.70
N VAL A 25 -12.45 11.22 -16.42
CA VAL A 25 -11.66 10.00 -16.23
C VAL A 25 -11.03 10.17 -14.85
N GLY A 26 -11.68 9.61 -13.83
CA GLY A 26 -11.08 9.46 -12.52
C GLY A 26 -9.82 8.61 -12.69
N ASN A 27 -8.66 9.21 -12.48
CA ASN A 27 -7.41 8.47 -12.33
C ASN A 27 -7.55 7.61 -11.07
N ALA A 28 -8.06 6.39 -11.23
CA ALA A 28 -7.87 5.36 -10.24
C ALA A 28 -6.37 5.10 -10.21
N ASN A 29 -5.67 5.63 -9.21
CA ASN A 29 -4.32 5.19 -8.88
C ASN A 29 -4.43 3.73 -8.47
N ALA A 30 -4.35 2.84 -9.43
CA ALA A 30 -4.13 1.44 -9.19
C ALA A 30 -2.74 1.34 -8.56
N GLN A 31 -2.69 1.26 -7.23
CA GLN A 31 -1.46 0.92 -6.53
C GLN A 31 -1.07 -0.46 -7.04
N THR A 32 0.02 -0.52 -7.79
CA THR A 32 0.60 -1.78 -8.23
C THR A 32 0.92 -2.55 -6.94
N PRO A 33 0.33 -3.72 -6.71
CA PRO A 33 0.65 -4.48 -5.52
C PRO A 33 2.13 -4.78 -5.54
N SER A 34 2.80 -4.52 -4.42
CA SER A 34 4.20 -4.86 -4.25
C SER A 34 4.38 -6.36 -4.53
N SER A 35 5.44 -6.74 -5.21
CA SER A 35 5.72 -8.12 -5.59
C SER A 35 7.02 -8.61 -4.99
N ILE A 36 7.06 -9.89 -4.68
CA ILE A 36 8.22 -10.64 -4.18
C ILE A 36 8.50 -11.74 -5.19
N ALA A 37 9.70 -11.77 -5.75
CA ALA A 37 10.16 -12.84 -6.62
C ALA A 37 11.41 -13.49 -6.01
N LEU A 38 11.38 -14.80 -5.78
CA LEU A 38 12.44 -15.55 -5.12
C LEU A 38 12.65 -16.93 -5.73
N LYS A 39 13.88 -17.37 -5.81
CA LYS A 39 14.22 -18.76 -6.02
C LYS A 39 14.27 -19.52 -4.70
N SER A 40 14.13 -20.84 -4.80
CA SER A 40 14.30 -21.72 -3.64
C SER A 40 15.66 -21.51 -2.98
N GLY A 41 15.65 -21.25 -1.67
CA GLY A 41 16.85 -20.91 -0.87
C GLY A 41 17.19 -19.43 -0.83
N GLU A 42 16.56 -18.57 -1.61
CA GLU A 42 16.81 -17.13 -1.60
C GLU A 42 16.01 -16.40 -0.52
N SER A 43 16.56 -15.25 -0.12
CA SER A 43 15.91 -14.31 0.80
C SER A 43 15.99 -12.90 0.27
N VAL A 44 14.92 -12.13 0.49
CA VAL A 44 14.86 -10.71 0.12
C VAL A 44 14.28 -9.87 1.26
N VAL A 45 14.80 -8.68 1.42
CA VAL A 45 14.20 -7.68 2.32
C VAL A 45 12.92 -7.13 1.67
N VAL A 46 11.80 -7.34 2.33
CA VAL A 46 10.48 -6.91 1.87
C VAL A 46 10.22 -5.46 2.25
N GLN A 47 10.45 -5.15 3.52
CA GLN A 47 10.26 -3.80 4.06
C GLN A 47 10.99 -3.61 5.39
N THR A 48 11.13 -2.36 5.77
CA THR A 48 11.50 -2.00 7.14
C THR A 48 10.26 -1.85 8.00
N VAL A 49 10.34 -2.26 9.25
CA VAL A 49 9.25 -2.17 10.22
C VAL A 49 9.65 -1.25 11.36
N TRP A 50 8.77 -0.32 11.70
CA TRP A 50 8.99 0.66 12.75
C TRP A 50 7.66 1.24 13.22
N TYR A 51 7.64 1.72 14.45
CA TYR A 51 6.52 2.47 14.99
C TYR A 51 7.05 3.61 15.84
N VAL A 52 6.77 4.85 15.44
CA VAL A 52 7.36 6.04 16.03
C VAL A 52 6.30 7.08 16.39
N SER A 53 6.61 7.85 17.40
CA SER A 53 5.93 9.08 17.74
C SER A 53 6.98 10.19 17.89
N GLN A 54 6.76 11.32 17.26
CA GLN A 54 7.72 12.45 17.24
C GLN A 54 9.16 12.02 16.90
N CYS A 55 9.31 11.19 15.87
CA CYS A 55 10.61 10.65 15.43
C CYS A 55 11.38 9.83 16.48
N ARG A 56 10.68 9.28 17.48
CA ARG A 56 11.24 8.37 18.46
C ARG A 56 10.49 7.05 18.42
N SER A 57 11.21 5.95 18.49
CA SER A 57 10.57 4.63 18.58
C SER A 57 9.78 4.52 19.89
N ILE A 58 8.52 4.09 19.77
CA ILE A 58 7.65 3.78 20.90
C ILE A 58 7.38 2.28 21.02
N MET A 59 8.09 1.47 20.22
CA MET A 59 7.98 0.01 20.30
C MET A 59 8.55 -0.51 21.61
N ILE A 60 7.89 -1.53 22.15
CA ILE A 60 8.35 -2.35 23.27
C ILE A 60 8.75 -3.71 22.70
N GLY A 61 10.04 -3.90 22.47
CA GLY A 61 10.55 -5.12 21.84
C GLY A 61 10.39 -5.16 20.33
N MET A 62 10.65 -6.31 19.75
CA MET A 62 10.56 -6.54 18.30
C MET A 62 9.12 -6.78 17.86
N PRO A 63 8.72 -6.27 16.70
CA PRO A 63 7.43 -6.63 16.14
C PRO A 63 7.40 -8.11 15.73
N GLU A 64 6.23 -8.69 15.81
CA GLU A 64 5.96 -10.06 15.37
C GLU A 64 5.31 -10.02 13.98
N VAL A 65 5.69 -10.97 13.13
CA VAL A 65 5.07 -11.16 11.81
C VAL A 65 4.31 -12.47 11.79
N GLU A 66 3.09 -12.42 11.23
CA GLU A 66 2.21 -13.57 11.09
C GLU A 66 1.72 -13.65 9.65
N ILE A 67 1.94 -14.78 8.98
CA ILE A 67 1.35 -15.06 7.67
C ILE A 67 -0.10 -15.51 7.90
N LEU A 68 -1.05 -14.76 7.34
CA LEU A 68 -2.48 -15.09 7.41
C LEU A 68 -2.89 -16.00 6.26
N GLU A 69 -2.30 -15.78 5.08
CA GLU A 69 -2.54 -16.54 3.87
C GLU A 69 -1.30 -16.47 2.97
N GLY A 70 -0.94 -17.56 2.34
CA GLY A 70 0.20 -17.61 1.42
C GLY A 70 0.71 -19.03 1.18
N PRO A 71 1.68 -19.18 0.25
CA PRO A 71 2.29 -20.47 -0.02
C PRO A 71 3.14 -20.94 1.16
N PRO A 72 3.12 -22.23 1.52
CA PRO A 72 3.87 -22.77 2.65
C PRO A 72 5.40 -22.72 2.43
N GLU A 73 5.85 -22.59 1.19
CA GLU A 73 7.25 -22.45 0.81
C GLU A 73 7.83 -21.07 1.17
N LEU A 74 6.98 -20.08 1.48
CA LEU A 74 7.38 -18.75 1.89
C LEU A 74 7.38 -18.61 3.40
N THR A 75 8.48 -18.11 3.95
CA THR A 75 8.58 -17.72 5.36
C THR A 75 8.93 -16.25 5.50
N LEU A 76 8.41 -15.61 6.53
CA LEU A 76 8.70 -14.22 6.87
C LEU A 76 9.38 -14.16 8.25
N SER A 77 10.38 -13.33 8.37
CA SER A 77 11.07 -13.10 9.65
C SER A 77 11.41 -11.62 9.83
N VAL A 78 11.47 -11.19 11.08
CA VAL A 78 11.89 -9.83 11.44
C VAL A 78 13.18 -9.90 12.24
N ALA A 79 14.18 -9.13 11.82
CA ALA A 79 15.43 -8.96 12.55
C ALA A 79 15.55 -7.52 13.07
N PRO A 80 16.15 -7.29 14.26
CA PRO A 80 16.41 -5.95 14.78
C PRO A 80 17.29 -5.14 13.83
N ASP A 81 16.95 -3.88 13.59
CA ASP A 81 17.74 -2.97 12.79
C ASP A 81 17.44 -1.51 13.16
N LYS A 82 18.36 -0.61 12.86
CA LYS A 82 18.13 0.83 12.95
C LYS A 82 17.65 1.34 11.59
N VAL A 83 16.42 1.82 11.54
CA VAL A 83 15.74 2.22 10.31
C VAL A 83 15.43 3.70 10.29
N LEU A 84 15.45 4.30 9.10
CA LEU A 84 15.08 5.70 8.91
C LEU A 84 13.61 5.80 8.48
N PRO A 85 12.74 6.41 9.32
CA PRO A 85 11.32 6.60 8.99
C PRO A 85 11.12 7.68 7.94
N ARG A 86 11.46 7.39 6.69
CA ARG A 86 11.46 8.38 5.59
C ARG A 86 10.10 9.00 5.33
N ARG A 87 9.01 8.25 5.52
CA ARG A 87 7.64 8.76 5.31
C ARG A 87 7.25 9.87 6.29
N LEU A 88 7.93 9.96 7.42
CA LEU A 88 7.68 10.96 8.45
C LEU A 88 8.74 12.07 8.48
N ASN A 89 9.65 12.10 7.50
CA ASN A 89 10.75 13.06 7.43
C ASN A 89 11.58 13.13 8.71
N CYS A 90 11.78 12.00 9.38
CA CYS A 90 12.61 11.94 10.57
C CYS A 90 14.09 12.06 10.18
N PRO A 91 14.88 12.90 10.90
CA PRO A 91 16.27 13.15 10.54
C PRO A 91 17.22 12.00 10.91
N ASN A 92 16.85 11.21 11.92
CA ASN A 92 17.70 10.17 12.48
C ASN A 92 17.07 8.79 12.37
N LYS A 93 17.92 7.76 12.34
CA LYS A 93 17.50 6.37 12.45
C LYS A 93 16.91 6.09 13.84
N VAL A 94 15.91 5.23 13.89
CA VAL A 94 15.25 4.77 15.11
C VAL A 94 15.35 3.26 15.22
N GLU A 95 15.17 2.73 16.42
CA GLU A 95 15.03 1.29 16.63
C GLU A 95 13.81 0.77 15.87
N GLY A 96 14.03 -0.26 15.09
CA GLY A 96 13.04 -0.91 14.26
C GLY A 96 13.48 -2.30 13.87
N GLY A 97 13.09 -2.74 12.69
CA GLY A 97 13.50 -4.03 12.19
C GLY A 97 13.45 -4.10 10.67
N THR A 98 14.01 -5.17 10.16
CA THR A 98 13.99 -5.52 8.75
C THR A 98 13.17 -6.80 8.58
N LEU A 99 12.11 -6.72 7.78
CA LEU A 99 11.28 -7.86 7.42
C LEU A 99 11.87 -8.53 6.18
N THR A 100 12.19 -9.80 6.30
CA THR A 100 12.79 -10.61 5.24
C THR A 100 11.86 -11.76 4.87
N ALA A 101 11.67 -11.96 3.56
CA ALA A 101 11.01 -13.12 3.01
C ALA A 101 12.05 -14.13 2.53
N THR A 102 11.83 -15.41 2.81
CA THR A 102 12.69 -16.53 2.40
C THR A 102 11.86 -17.61 1.74
N ALA A 103 12.28 -18.06 0.57
CA ALA A 103 11.69 -19.20 -0.12
C ALA A 103 12.45 -20.49 0.21
N LYS A 104 11.72 -21.58 0.47
CA LYS A 104 12.30 -22.90 0.77
C LYS A 104 11.51 -23.99 0.07
N ASP A 105 12.24 -25.02 -0.37
CA ASP A 105 11.66 -26.26 -0.91
C ASP A 105 10.70 -26.05 -2.08
N VAL A 106 10.92 -25.03 -2.89
CA VAL A 106 10.13 -24.74 -4.10
C VAL A 106 10.50 -25.77 -5.17
N LYS A 107 9.54 -26.62 -5.54
CA LYS A 107 9.72 -27.70 -6.54
C LYS A 107 9.26 -27.33 -7.93
N GLU A 108 8.31 -26.42 -8.02
CA GLU A 108 7.73 -25.93 -9.26
C GLU A 108 7.40 -24.45 -9.13
N PRO A 109 7.27 -23.68 -10.22
CA PRO A 109 6.93 -22.27 -10.14
C PRO A 109 5.59 -22.03 -9.46
N ILE A 110 5.54 -21.12 -8.48
CA ILE A 110 4.35 -20.74 -7.72
C ILE A 110 4.06 -19.27 -7.99
N HIS A 111 2.84 -18.97 -8.44
CA HIS A 111 2.30 -17.62 -8.58
C HIS A 111 1.11 -17.46 -7.63
N SER A 112 1.26 -16.66 -6.60
CA SER A 112 0.30 -16.57 -5.51
C SER A 112 0.29 -15.16 -4.91
N GLN A 113 -0.47 -14.99 -3.83
CA GLN A 113 -0.41 -13.83 -2.96
C GLN A 113 -0.03 -14.27 -1.55
N VAL A 114 0.63 -13.40 -0.82
CA VAL A 114 0.81 -13.53 0.62
C VAL A 114 0.12 -12.38 1.31
N THR A 115 -0.70 -12.70 2.29
CA THR A 115 -1.26 -11.74 3.24
C THR A 115 -0.61 -11.98 4.58
N TYR A 116 0.04 -10.97 5.11
CA TYR A 116 0.68 -11.05 6.42
C TYR A 116 0.34 -9.84 7.28
N ARG A 117 0.50 -10.03 8.56
CA ARG A 117 0.24 -9.02 9.59
C ARG A 117 1.49 -8.80 10.40
N VAL A 118 1.84 -7.53 10.61
CA VAL A 118 2.88 -7.12 11.55
C VAL A 118 2.20 -6.61 12.81
N LYS A 119 2.55 -7.19 13.94
CA LYS A 119 2.04 -6.83 15.27
C LYS A 119 3.10 -6.06 16.02
N TYR A 120 2.76 -4.87 16.48
CA TYR A 120 3.63 -4.00 17.27
C TYR A 120 3.11 -3.90 18.69
N LYS A 121 3.95 -4.14 19.68
CA LYS A 121 3.71 -3.74 21.05
C LYS A 121 4.29 -2.34 21.24
N THR A 122 3.46 -1.39 21.59
CA THR A 122 3.89 -0.01 21.80
C THR A 122 3.52 0.49 23.19
N ARG A 123 4.17 1.58 23.62
CA ARG A 123 3.84 2.23 24.91
C ARG A 123 2.39 2.73 24.97
N ASP A 124 1.80 2.99 23.79
CA ASP A 124 0.42 3.48 23.65
C ASP A 124 -0.58 2.35 23.34
N GLY A 125 -0.18 1.09 23.56
CA GLY A 125 -0.97 -0.11 23.30
C GLY A 125 -0.54 -0.86 22.04
N ASP A 126 -1.19 -1.99 21.79
CA ASP A 126 -0.88 -2.86 20.69
C ASP A 126 -1.41 -2.29 19.36
N ARG A 127 -0.62 -2.43 18.30
CA ARG A 127 -0.95 -2.01 16.96
C ARG A 127 -0.68 -3.16 15.99
N GLN A 128 -1.44 -3.20 14.91
CA GLN A 128 -1.22 -4.20 13.85
C GLN A 128 -1.51 -3.60 12.50
N VAL A 129 -0.73 -4.02 11.50
CA VAL A 129 -0.87 -3.60 10.12
C VAL A 129 -0.80 -4.84 9.23
N SER A 130 -1.74 -4.98 8.31
CA SER A 130 -1.75 -6.08 7.34
C SER A 130 -1.29 -5.58 5.97
N HIS A 131 -0.58 -6.45 5.28
CA HIS A 131 -0.02 -6.19 3.96
C HIS A 131 -0.35 -7.35 3.02
N VAL A 132 -0.50 -7.03 1.74
CA VAL A 132 -0.71 -8.00 0.67
C VAL A 132 0.36 -7.80 -0.40
N TYR A 133 1.03 -8.89 -0.78
CA TYR A 133 2.04 -8.91 -1.83
C TYR A 133 1.75 -10.02 -2.83
N LYS A 134 2.05 -9.76 -4.10
CA LYS A 134 2.16 -10.84 -5.09
C LYS A 134 3.45 -11.60 -4.86
N VAL A 135 3.40 -12.90 -5.01
CA VAL A 135 4.53 -13.80 -4.77
C VAL A 135 4.76 -14.68 -5.98
N GLU A 136 5.98 -14.68 -6.45
CA GLU A 136 6.48 -15.54 -7.52
C GLU A 136 7.67 -16.33 -6.98
N LEU A 137 7.50 -17.63 -6.80
CA LEU A 137 8.55 -18.52 -6.32
C LEU A 137 8.99 -19.47 -7.43
N PHE A 138 10.28 -19.68 -7.50
CA PHE A 138 10.93 -20.52 -8.52
C PHE A 138 11.79 -21.59 -7.86
N PRO A 139 11.94 -22.77 -8.50
CA PRO A 139 12.87 -23.81 -8.06
C PRO A 139 14.32 -23.36 -7.99
#